data_3e9ec3d8abfe436c697c5d12086aeb00
#
_entry.id   3e9ec3d8abfe436c697c5d12086aeb00
#
_cell.length_a   1.000
_cell.length_b   1.000
_cell.length_c   1.000
_cell.angle_alpha   90.00
_cell.angle_beta   90.00
_cell.angle_gamma   90.00
#
_symmetry.space_group_name_H-M   'P 1'
#
loop_
_entity.id
_entity.type
_entity.pdbx_description
1 polymer ?
#
loop_
_entity_poly.entity_id
_entity_poly.type
_entity_poly.pdbx_seq_one_letter_code
_entity_poly.pdbx_strand_id
1 'polypeptide(L)'
;MSDIQIVRAEDPRVDELEAGGYRLVGESWGARLRFAKSPDLTKLEQAVLRAEASGITIQELPANYATALYELELANNADYPFTPATFQAPPERETIRNLWESGKRIFGALDGDVLVAVVVGQIVNDTGNNDFASVLGSHRGRGLGTAVAAASIVAFAREGVRVFTAGGAGVNVASLGLVQSLGFQVEEQWRSYERE
;
A
#
# COMPACT_ATOMS: atom_id res chain seq x y z
N MET A 1 24.98 -0.66 16.78
CA MET A 1 23.76 -1.04 16.04
C MET A 1 22.64 -0.99 17.04
N SER A 2 21.62 -0.16 16.82
CA SER A 2 20.45 -0.14 17.69
C SER A 2 19.71 -1.47 17.62
N ASP A 3 19.26 -1.96 18.78
CA ASP A 3 18.45 -3.17 18.89
C ASP A 3 16.98 -2.79 18.69
N ILE A 4 16.39 -3.26 17.56
CA ILE A 4 15.00 -2.98 17.20
C ILE A 4 14.16 -4.23 17.44
N GLN A 5 13.09 -4.07 18.21
CA GLN A 5 12.07 -5.11 18.45
C GLN A 5 10.74 -4.66 17.88
N ILE A 6 10.13 -5.52 17.05
CA ILE A 6 8.80 -5.27 16.48
C ILE A 6 7.86 -6.34 17.04
N VAL A 7 6.85 -5.91 17.78
CA VAL A 7 5.91 -6.79 18.49
C VAL A 7 4.47 -6.35 18.21
N ARG A 8 3.51 -7.25 18.39
CA ARG A 8 2.09 -6.85 18.37
C ARG A 8 1.80 -5.92 19.56
N ALA A 9 0.87 -5.00 19.39
CA ALA A 9 0.52 -4.04 20.44
C ALA A 9 0.02 -4.71 21.72
N GLU A 10 -0.61 -5.89 21.59
CA GLU A 10 -1.12 -6.74 22.68
C GLU A 10 -0.12 -7.79 23.17
N ASP A 11 1.14 -7.79 22.66
CA ASP A 11 2.15 -8.77 23.06
C ASP A 11 2.55 -8.56 24.54
N PRO A 12 2.55 -9.61 25.38
CA PRO A 12 2.96 -9.51 26.78
C PRO A 12 4.37 -8.94 26.98
N ARG A 13 5.25 -9.05 25.97
CA ARG A 13 6.61 -8.48 26.03
C ARG A 13 6.66 -6.95 25.99
N VAL A 14 5.56 -6.28 25.71
CA VAL A 14 5.52 -4.80 25.66
C VAL A 14 6.00 -4.22 26.98
N ASP A 15 5.43 -4.68 28.11
CA ASP A 15 5.81 -4.20 29.44
C ASP A 15 7.28 -4.51 29.79
N GLU A 16 7.78 -5.68 29.37
CA GLU A 16 9.17 -6.08 29.57
C GLU A 16 10.14 -5.22 28.76
N LEU A 17 9.80 -4.88 27.52
CA LEU A 17 10.59 -4.00 26.66
C LEU A 17 10.68 -2.59 27.25
N GLU A 18 9.55 -2.03 27.67
CA GLU A 18 9.51 -0.69 28.28
C GLU A 18 10.30 -0.65 29.61
N ALA A 19 10.13 -1.65 30.47
CA ALA A 19 10.92 -1.80 31.70
C ALA A 19 12.42 -2.03 31.42
N GLY A 20 12.76 -2.68 30.28
CA GLY A 20 14.12 -2.92 29.82
C GLY A 20 14.78 -1.72 29.13
N GLY A 21 14.13 -0.56 29.13
CA GLY A 21 14.67 0.69 28.59
C GLY A 21 14.53 0.84 27.08
N TYR A 22 13.70 0.02 26.44
CA TYR A 22 13.32 0.26 25.05
C TYR A 22 12.33 1.42 24.94
N ARG A 23 12.49 2.23 23.89
CA ARG A 23 11.60 3.36 23.60
C ARG A 23 10.73 3.02 22.38
N LEU A 24 9.45 3.33 22.44
CA LEU A 24 8.55 3.24 21.29
C LEU A 24 8.99 4.24 20.22
N VAL A 25 9.32 3.75 19.02
CA VAL A 25 9.82 4.55 17.88
C VAL A 25 8.90 4.49 16.68
N GLY A 26 7.84 3.68 16.72
CA GLY A 26 6.86 3.65 15.65
C GLY A 26 5.71 2.69 15.92
N GLU A 27 4.59 2.98 15.29
CA GLU A 27 3.43 2.09 15.25
C GLU A 27 3.06 1.80 13.80
N SER A 28 2.55 0.61 13.56
CA SER A 28 2.04 0.21 12.25
C SER A 28 0.80 -0.66 12.40
N TRP A 29 0.07 -0.80 11.32
CA TRP A 29 -1.18 -1.58 11.29
C TRP A 29 -1.17 -2.57 10.12
N GLY A 30 -1.89 -3.67 10.31
CA GLY A 30 -2.26 -4.62 9.28
C GLY A 30 -3.78 -4.69 9.15
N ALA A 31 -4.26 -4.71 7.92
CA ALA A 31 -5.69 -4.75 7.61
C ALA A 31 -6.02 -5.82 6.58
N ARG A 32 -7.24 -6.35 6.63
CA ARG A 32 -7.74 -7.35 5.69
C ARG A 32 -9.09 -6.96 5.12
N LEU A 33 -9.27 -7.29 3.85
CA LEU A 33 -10.54 -7.28 3.16
C LEU A 33 -10.88 -8.72 2.77
N ARG A 34 -12.09 -9.17 3.08
CA ARG A 34 -12.55 -10.52 2.74
C ARG A 34 -13.83 -10.44 1.94
N PHE A 35 -13.88 -11.20 0.88
CA PHE A 35 -15.08 -11.36 0.05
C PHE A 35 -15.73 -12.73 0.26
N ALA A 36 -17.04 -12.77 0.10
CA ALA A 36 -17.79 -14.00 -0.08
C ALA A 36 -17.39 -14.70 -1.40
N LYS A 37 -17.85 -15.93 -1.62
CA LYS A 37 -17.59 -16.70 -2.84
C LYS A 37 -17.97 -15.92 -4.12
N SER A 38 -19.07 -15.18 -4.08
CA SER A 38 -19.48 -14.24 -5.14
C SER A 38 -19.34 -12.83 -4.60
N PRO A 39 -18.22 -12.14 -4.92
CA PRO A 39 -17.95 -10.83 -4.36
C PRO A 39 -18.83 -9.75 -5.00
N ASP A 40 -19.33 -8.83 -4.18
CA ASP A 40 -19.87 -7.57 -4.67
C ASP A 40 -18.72 -6.57 -4.84
N LEU A 41 -18.38 -6.28 -6.08
CA LEU A 41 -17.29 -5.37 -6.45
C LEU A 41 -17.80 -3.96 -6.79
N THR A 42 -19.09 -3.70 -6.70
CA THR A 42 -19.74 -2.44 -7.13
C THR A 42 -19.07 -1.21 -6.53
N LYS A 43 -18.76 -1.24 -5.23
CA LYS A 43 -18.11 -0.10 -4.54
C LYS A 43 -16.72 0.18 -5.10
N LEU A 44 -15.95 -0.86 -5.41
CA LEU A 44 -14.60 -0.75 -5.96
C LEU A 44 -14.65 -0.24 -7.41
N GLU A 45 -15.52 -0.81 -8.22
CA GLU A 45 -15.72 -0.38 -9.61
C GLU A 45 -16.19 1.08 -9.68
N GLN A 46 -17.06 1.51 -8.77
CA GLN A 46 -17.44 2.92 -8.66
C GLN A 46 -16.28 3.85 -8.28
N ALA A 47 -15.30 3.38 -7.51
CA ALA A 47 -14.12 4.19 -7.20
C ALA A 47 -13.25 4.41 -8.45
N VAL A 48 -13.09 3.40 -9.29
CA VAL A 48 -12.43 3.50 -10.60
C VAL A 48 -13.19 4.47 -11.50
N LEU A 49 -14.49 4.24 -11.70
CA LEU A 49 -15.34 5.08 -12.58
C LEU A 49 -15.34 6.56 -12.18
N ARG A 50 -15.28 6.88 -10.88
CA ARG A 50 -15.18 8.28 -10.43
C ARG A 50 -13.88 8.94 -10.87
N ALA A 51 -12.76 8.23 -10.83
CA ALA A 51 -11.49 8.75 -11.32
C ALA A 51 -11.53 8.95 -12.84
N GLU A 52 -12.08 7.97 -13.58
CA GLU A 52 -12.22 8.05 -15.03
C GLU A 52 -13.15 9.19 -15.47
N ALA A 53 -14.22 9.43 -14.75
CA ALA A 53 -15.12 10.57 -15.00
C ALA A 53 -14.44 11.93 -14.81
N SER A 54 -13.31 12.00 -14.12
CA SER A 54 -12.49 13.21 -13.97
C SER A 54 -11.38 13.36 -15.02
N GLY A 55 -11.40 12.51 -16.07
CA GLY A 55 -10.43 12.51 -17.16
C GLY A 55 -9.16 11.69 -16.90
N ILE A 56 -9.11 10.91 -15.83
CA ILE A 56 -7.97 10.04 -15.49
C ILE A 56 -8.19 8.66 -16.11
N THR A 57 -7.15 8.09 -16.72
CA THR A 57 -7.17 6.71 -17.19
C THR A 57 -6.63 5.78 -16.11
N ILE A 58 -7.39 4.75 -15.74
CA ILE A 58 -6.96 3.71 -14.79
C ILE A 58 -6.68 2.42 -15.55
N GLN A 59 -5.46 1.89 -15.43
CA GLN A 59 -5.09 0.65 -16.13
C GLN A 59 -3.97 -0.12 -15.43
N GLU A 60 -3.84 -1.40 -15.76
CA GLU A 60 -2.65 -2.17 -15.44
C GLU A 60 -1.50 -1.75 -16.35
N LEU A 61 -0.33 -1.50 -15.78
CA LEU A 61 0.82 -0.92 -16.47
C LEU A 61 1.81 -2.01 -16.91
N PRO A 62 2.17 -2.06 -18.16
CA PRO A 62 3.27 -2.89 -18.65
C PRO A 62 4.65 -2.32 -18.25
N ALA A 63 5.70 -3.14 -18.38
CA ALA A 63 7.06 -2.81 -17.91
C ALA A 63 7.70 -1.57 -18.57
N ASN A 64 7.20 -1.11 -19.71
CA ASN A 64 7.66 0.13 -20.33
C ASN A 64 7.34 1.38 -19.50
N TYR A 65 6.47 1.28 -18.47
CA TYR A 65 6.23 2.34 -17.48
C TYR A 65 7.26 2.37 -16.33
N ALA A 66 8.27 1.50 -16.34
CA ALA A 66 9.26 1.46 -15.25
C ALA A 66 9.97 2.81 -14.99
N THR A 67 10.26 3.57 -16.05
CA THR A 67 10.87 4.90 -15.89
C THR A 67 9.88 5.88 -15.24
N ALA A 68 8.63 5.92 -15.69
CA ALA A 68 7.61 6.80 -15.12
C ALA A 68 7.32 6.45 -13.64
N LEU A 69 7.28 5.15 -13.31
CA LEU A 69 7.13 4.70 -11.93
C LEU A 69 8.32 5.10 -11.06
N TYR A 70 9.54 4.95 -11.56
CA TYR A 70 10.74 5.40 -10.84
C TYR A 70 10.69 6.91 -10.54
N GLU A 71 10.30 7.73 -11.52
CA GLU A 71 10.22 9.18 -11.36
C GLU A 71 9.12 9.60 -10.38
N LEU A 72 7.98 8.92 -10.40
CA LEU A 72 6.90 9.13 -9.43
C LEU A 72 7.34 8.78 -8.01
N GLU A 73 7.99 7.63 -7.81
CA GLU A 73 8.48 7.20 -6.51
C GLU A 73 9.60 8.11 -6.00
N LEU A 74 10.51 8.55 -6.88
CA LEU A 74 11.55 9.50 -6.52
C LEU A 74 10.96 10.85 -6.05
N ALA A 75 9.93 11.34 -6.74
CA ALA A 75 9.24 12.58 -6.37
C ALA A 75 8.53 12.48 -5.00
N ASN A 76 8.05 11.29 -4.64
CA ASN A 76 7.30 11.06 -3.40
C ASN A 76 8.15 10.50 -2.26
N ASN A 77 9.42 10.15 -2.48
CA ASN A 77 10.25 9.44 -1.51
C ASN A 77 10.34 10.14 -0.14
N ALA A 78 10.45 11.46 -0.14
CA ALA A 78 10.52 12.26 1.08
C ALA A 78 9.20 12.31 1.88
N ASP A 79 8.09 11.94 1.28
CA ASP A 79 6.76 12.00 1.89
C ASP A 79 6.38 10.71 2.62
N TYR A 80 7.15 9.63 2.42
CA TYR A 80 6.91 8.38 3.13
C TYR A 80 7.28 8.50 4.61
N PRO A 81 6.34 8.22 5.53
CA PRO A 81 6.67 8.22 6.94
C PRO A 81 7.63 7.07 7.27
N PHE A 82 8.70 7.41 7.95
CA PHE A 82 9.66 6.42 8.42
C PHE A 82 9.18 5.79 9.72
N THR A 83 9.04 4.47 9.74
CA THR A 83 9.01 3.64 10.95
C THR A 83 9.85 2.38 10.71
N PRO A 84 10.45 1.75 11.73
CA PRO A 84 11.24 0.54 11.53
C PRO A 84 10.48 -0.59 10.82
N ALA A 85 9.17 -0.70 11.06
CA ALA A 85 8.32 -1.74 10.47
C ALA A 85 7.86 -1.42 9.03
N THR A 86 7.91 -0.15 8.61
CA THR A 86 7.38 0.31 7.31
C THR A 86 8.41 1.13 6.53
N PHE A 87 9.69 0.91 6.82
CA PHE A 87 10.77 1.57 6.09
C PHE A 87 10.73 1.19 4.61
N GLN A 88 10.80 2.20 3.78
CA GLN A 88 10.94 2.05 2.34
C GLN A 88 12.24 2.72 1.91
N ALA A 89 13.15 1.93 1.32
CA ALA A 89 14.40 2.48 0.79
C ALA A 89 14.11 3.43 -0.38
N PRO A 90 14.97 4.43 -0.61
CA PRO A 90 14.87 5.24 -1.83
C PRO A 90 14.77 4.37 -3.07
N PRO A 91 13.96 4.74 -4.06
CA PRO A 91 13.77 3.92 -5.24
C PRO A 91 15.07 3.82 -6.05
N GLU A 92 15.36 2.63 -6.53
CA GLU A 92 16.44 2.38 -7.49
C GLU A 92 15.83 1.92 -8.81
N ARG A 93 16.40 2.35 -9.95
CA ARG A 93 15.87 2.03 -11.29
C ARG A 93 15.76 0.53 -11.54
N GLU A 94 16.74 -0.23 -11.08
CA GLU A 94 16.77 -1.68 -11.22
C GLU A 94 15.69 -2.35 -10.35
N THR A 95 15.56 -1.93 -9.10
CA THR A 95 14.53 -2.42 -8.19
C THR A 95 13.13 -2.19 -8.75
N ILE A 96 12.88 -1.01 -9.31
CA ILE A 96 11.58 -0.69 -9.94
C ILE A 96 11.35 -1.59 -11.17
N ARG A 97 12.34 -1.78 -12.02
CA ARG A 97 12.21 -2.66 -13.20
C ARG A 97 11.90 -4.11 -12.81
N ASN A 98 12.56 -4.61 -11.77
CA ASN A 98 12.41 -5.97 -11.29
C ASN A 98 11.03 -6.26 -10.65
N LEU A 99 10.17 -5.26 -10.42
CA LEU A 99 8.80 -5.48 -9.94
C LEU A 99 8.02 -6.40 -10.88
N TRP A 100 8.05 -6.13 -12.19
CA TRP A 100 7.37 -6.98 -13.19
C TRP A 100 8.00 -8.37 -13.32
N GLU A 101 9.32 -8.45 -13.26
CA GLU A 101 10.05 -9.72 -13.34
C GLU A 101 9.78 -10.62 -12.13
N SER A 102 9.50 -10.02 -10.97
CA SER A 102 9.12 -10.74 -9.74
C SER A 102 7.64 -11.16 -9.68
N GLY A 103 6.88 -10.95 -10.77
CA GLY A 103 5.47 -11.32 -10.85
C GLY A 103 4.52 -10.34 -10.17
N LYS A 104 4.99 -9.15 -9.81
CA LYS A 104 4.12 -8.09 -9.30
C LYS A 104 3.34 -7.44 -10.43
N ARG A 105 2.15 -6.99 -10.13
CA ARG A 105 1.27 -6.29 -11.05
C ARG A 105 1.11 -4.85 -10.60
N ILE A 106 1.22 -3.95 -11.53
CA ILE A 106 1.24 -2.52 -11.27
C ILE A 106 0.01 -1.90 -11.92
N PHE A 107 -0.82 -1.22 -11.13
CA PHE A 107 -1.99 -0.49 -11.62
C PHE A 107 -1.75 1.00 -11.44
N GLY A 108 -1.95 1.77 -12.51
CA GLY A 108 -1.65 3.20 -12.54
C GLY A 108 -2.83 4.05 -12.93
N ALA A 109 -2.76 5.30 -12.49
CA ALA A 109 -3.61 6.39 -12.91
C ALA A 109 -2.80 7.36 -13.80
N LEU A 110 -3.30 7.64 -14.97
CA LEU A 110 -2.67 8.53 -15.96
C LEU A 110 -3.54 9.78 -16.14
N ASP A 111 -2.92 10.95 -16.03
CA ASP A 111 -3.50 12.24 -16.44
C ASP A 111 -2.86 12.60 -17.80
N GLY A 112 -3.58 12.35 -18.90
CA GLY A 112 -2.97 12.26 -20.22
C GLY A 112 -1.92 11.15 -20.28
N ASP A 113 -0.67 11.51 -20.58
CA ASP A 113 0.46 10.58 -20.65
C ASP A 113 1.29 10.51 -19.35
N VAL A 114 0.90 11.28 -18.32
CA VAL A 114 1.65 11.38 -17.06
C VAL A 114 1.13 10.39 -16.04
N LEU A 115 2.02 9.56 -15.50
CA LEU A 115 1.69 8.67 -14.38
C LEU A 115 1.60 9.48 -13.09
N VAL A 116 0.40 9.55 -12.49
CA VAL A 116 0.11 10.39 -11.32
C VAL A 116 -0.25 9.62 -10.06
N ALA A 117 -0.60 8.35 -10.19
CA ALA A 117 -0.76 7.46 -9.04
C ALA A 117 -0.50 6.01 -9.44
N VAL A 118 -0.11 5.19 -8.47
CA VAL A 118 0.19 3.78 -8.67
C VAL A 118 -0.17 2.97 -7.43
N VAL A 119 -0.51 1.70 -7.64
CA VAL A 119 -0.45 0.65 -6.63
C VAL A 119 0.34 -0.52 -7.20
N VAL A 120 1.18 -1.12 -6.38
CA VAL A 120 1.88 -2.37 -6.68
C VAL A 120 1.24 -3.47 -5.86
N GLY A 121 0.82 -4.52 -6.52
CA GLY A 121 0.17 -5.66 -5.90
C GLY A 121 0.72 -6.99 -6.40
N GLN A 122 0.48 -8.04 -5.64
CA GLN A 122 0.82 -9.42 -6.00
C GLN A 122 -0.16 -10.40 -5.37
N ILE A 123 -0.21 -11.61 -5.90
CA ILE A 123 -0.94 -12.72 -5.30
C ILE A 123 0.07 -13.68 -4.69
N VAL A 124 -0.04 -13.92 -3.39
CA VAL A 124 0.80 -14.87 -2.64
C VAL A 124 -0.11 -15.81 -1.85
N ASN A 125 -0.01 -17.11 -2.11
CA ASN A 125 -0.83 -18.13 -1.43
C ASN A 125 -2.33 -17.77 -1.43
N ASP A 126 -2.89 -17.48 -2.60
CA ASP A 126 -4.30 -17.10 -2.83
C ASP A 126 -4.75 -15.80 -2.11
N THR A 127 -3.82 -15.04 -1.58
CA THR A 127 -4.05 -13.73 -0.95
C THR A 127 -3.52 -12.62 -1.82
N GLY A 128 -4.33 -11.62 -2.10
CA GLY A 128 -3.91 -10.39 -2.76
C GLY A 128 -3.23 -9.45 -1.76
N ASN A 129 -2.01 -9.06 -2.05
CA ASN A 129 -1.25 -8.12 -1.22
C ASN A 129 -1.05 -6.82 -2.01
N ASN A 130 -1.37 -5.68 -1.42
CA ASN A 130 -0.95 -4.39 -1.91
C ASN A 130 0.33 -4.00 -1.17
N ASP A 131 1.46 -4.00 -1.87
CA ASP A 131 2.78 -3.73 -1.28
C ASP A 131 2.92 -2.24 -0.94
N PHE A 132 2.61 -1.39 -1.89
CA PHE A 132 2.57 0.06 -1.67
C PHE A 132 1.63 0.75 -2.66
N ALA A 133 1.17 1.95 -2.29
CA ALA A 133 0.45 2.87 -3.15
C ALA A 133 1.07 4.26 -3.04
N SER A 134 1.17 4.95 -4.15
CA SER A 134 1.79 6.27 -4.25
C SER A 134 0.95 7.19 -5.12
N VAL A 135 0.85 8.46 -4.73
CA VAL A 135 0.12 9.49 -5.49
C VAL A 135 0.97 10.74 -5.55
N LEU A 136 1.21 11.23 -6.75
CA LEU A 136 1.96 12.47 -6.99
C LEU A 136 1.36 13.62 -6.17
N GLY A 137 2.19 14.40 -5.48
CA GLY A 137 1.77 15.43 -4.53
C GLY A 137 0.68 16.37 -5.08
N SER A 138 0.82 16.81 -6.33
CA SER A 138 -0.15 17.68 -7.03
C SER A 138 -1.51 17.02 -7.31
N HIS A 139 -1.63 15.70 -7.17
CA HIS A 139 -2.83 14.91 -7.49
C HIS A 139 -3.46 14.26 -6.25
N ARG A 140 -2.94 14.53 -5.05
CA ARG A 140 -3.49 14.02 -3.79
C ARG A 140 -4.86 14.61 -3.48
N GLY A 141 -5.64 13.94 -2.65
CA GLY A 141 -6.99 14.38 -2.28
C GLY A 141 -8.06 14.16 -3.36
N ARG A 142 -7.71 13.63 -4.54
CA ARG A 142 -8.62 13.39 -5.67
C ARG A 142 -9.15 11.95 -5.74
N GLY A 143 -8.86 11.10 -4.75
CA GLY A 143 -9.30 9.69 -4.71
C GLY A 143 -8.50 8.75 -5.61
N LEU A 144 -7.39 9.19 -6.22
CA LEU A 144 -6.64 8.39 -7.18
C LEU A 144 -5.97 7.15 -6.55
N GLY A 145 -5.42 7.29 -5.34
CA GLY A 145 -4.89 6.13 -4.61
C GLY A 145 -5.95 5.06 -4.36
N THR A 146 -7.17 5.48 -3.98
CA THR A 146 -8.31 4.57 -3.82
C THR A 146 -8.68 3.92 -5.15
N ALA A 147 -8.67 4.66 -6.25
CA ALA A 147 -9.04 4.14 -7.58
C ALA A 147 -8.04 3.08 -8.08
N VAL A 148 -6.72 3.32 -7.99
CA VAL A 148 -5.72 2.33 -8.43
C VAL A 148 -5.72 1.09 -7.54
N ALA A 149 -5.89 1.24 -6.22
CA ALA A 149 -6.01 0.11 -5.31
C ALA A 149 -7.31 -0.68 -5.56
N ALA A 150 -8.43 -0.01 -5.83
CA ALA A 150 -9.67 -0.67 -6.23
C ALA A 150 -9.50 -1.45 -7.53
N ALA A 151 -8.82 -0.90 -8.55
CA ALA A 151 -8.57 -1.59 -9.81
C ALA A 151 -7.76 -2.88 -9.61
N SER A 152 -6.71 -2.84 -8.78
CA SER A 152 -5.92 -4.02 -8.41
C SER A 152 -6.80 -5.09 -7.73
N ILE A 153 -7.60 -4.70 -6.74
CA ILE A 153 -8.48 -5.62 -6.02
C ILE A 153 -9.52 -6.23 -6.96
N VAL A 154 -10.14 -5.44 -7.84
CA VAL A 154 -11.11 -5.93 -8.83
C VAL A 154 -10.48 -6.95 -9.77
N ALA A 155 -9.27 -6.66 -10.28
CA ALA A 155 -8.55 -7.57 -11.17
C ALA A 155 -8.29 -8.92 -10.47
N PHE A 156 -7.70 -8.92 -9.29
CA PHE A 156 -7.40 -10.14 -8.54
C PHE A 156 -8.66 -10.89 -8.08
N ALA A 157 -9.71 -10.17 -7.67
CA ALA A 157 -10.99 -10.79 -7.28
C ALA A 157 -11.66 -11.51 -8.44
N ARG A 158 -11.55 -11.00 -9.67
CA ARG A 158 -12.02 -11.65 -10.90
C ARG A 158 -11.23 -12.91 -11.23
N GLU A 159 -9.98 -12.99 -10.82
CA GLU A 159 -9.12 -14.18 -10.91
C GLU A 159 -9.35 -15.20 -9.77
N GLY A 160 -10.24 -14.90 -8.85
CA GLY A 160 -10.63 -15.85 -7.79
C GLY A 160 -10.08 -15.49 -6.40
N VAL A 161 -9.27 -14.46 -6.25
CA VAL A 161 -8.79 -14.00 -4.92
C VAL A 161 -9.96 -13.50 -4.08
N ARG A 162 -10.00 -13.91 -2.81
CA ARG A 162 -11.09 -13.55 -1.88
C ARG A 162 -10.60 -12.89 -0.60
N VAL A 163 -9.31 -12.93 -0.33
CA VAL A 163 -8.67 -12.29 0.82
C VAL A 163 -7.61 -11.32 0.32
N PHE A 164 -7.63 -10.12 0.87
CA PHE A 164 -6.66 -9.09 0.55
C PHE A 164 -6.05 -8.56 1.84
N THR A 165 -4.75 -8.19 1.79
CA THR A 165 -4.03 -7.60 2.90
C THR A 165 -3.40 -6.28 2.49
N ALA A 166 -3.31 -5.39 3.45
CA ALA A 166 -2.57 -4.13 3.34
C ALA A 166 -2.00 -3.77 4.72
N GLY A 167 -0.94 -2.98 4.73
CA GLY A 167 -0.34 -2.49 5.96
C GLY A 167 0.20 -1.07 5.78
N GLY A 168 0.52 -0.43 6.88
CA GLY A 168 1.06 0.91 6.84
C GLY A 168 1.52 1.45 8.19
N ALA A 169 2.25 2.56 8.15
CA ALA A 169 2.65 3.28 9.35
C ALA A 169 1.42 3.88 10.05
N GLY A 170 1.40 3.82 11.38
CA GLY A 170 0.31 4.38 12.20
C GLY A 170 0.12 5.88 11.97
N VAL A 171 1.20 6.61 11.69
CA VAL A 171 1.17 8.04 11.39
C VAL A 171 0.65 8.37 9.98
N ASN A 172 0.52 7.37 9.09
CA ASN A 172 0.01 7.57 7.72
C ASN A 172 -1.52 7.47 7.68
N VAL A 173 -2.18 8.53 8.16
CA VAL A 173 -3.66 8.62 8.20
C VAL A 173 -4.28 8.50 6.80
N ALA A 174 -3.59 9.01 5.77
CA ALA A 174 -4.07 8.94 4.38
C ALA A 174 -4.13 7.49 3.88
N SER A 175 -3.09 6.68 4.14
CA SER A 175 -3.07 5.26 3.79
C SER A 175 -4.14 4.48 4.54
N LEU A 176 -4.30 4.73 5.84
CA LEU A 176 -5.34 4.09 6.64
C LEU A 176 -6.74 4.43 6.12
N GLY A 177 -7.01 5.71 5.84
CA GLY A 177 -8.28 6.16 5.27
C GLY A 177 -8.57 5.54 3.90
N LEU A 178 -7.54 5.38 3.07
CA LEU A 178 -7.66 4.71 1.78
C LEU A 178 -8.17 3.27 1.94
N VAL A 179 -7.48 2.45 2.73
CA VAL A 179 -7.85 1.02 2.89
C VAL A 179 -9.21 0.86 3.56
N GLN A 180 -9.54 1.68 4.56
CA GLN A 180 -10.86 1.67 5.18
C GLN A 180 -11.98 2.05 4.19
N SER A 181 -11.72 3.01 3.30
CA SER A 181 -12.68 3.39 2.25
C SER A 181 -12.98 2.26 1.28
N LEU A 182 -12.03 1.33 1.08
CA LEU A 182 -12.19 0.12 0.25
C LEU A 182 -12.85 -1.04 1.02
N GLY A 183 -13.07 -0.91 2.33
CA GLY A 183 -13.72 -1.92 3.17
C GLY A 183 -12.76 -2.83 3.94
N PHE A 184 -11.48 -2.53 3.96
CA PHE A 184 -10.55 -3.23 4.83
C PHE A 184 -10.87 -2.98 6.30
N GLN A 185 -10.64 -4.00 7.13
CA GLN A 185 -10.71 -3.92 8.57
C GLN A 185 -9.32 -4.05 9.16
N VAL A 186 -8.95 -3.15 10.06
CA VAL A 186 -7.68 -3.24 10.79
C VAL A 186 -7.80 -4.38 11.80
N GLU A 187 -6.93 -5.36 11.69
CA GLU A 187 -6.93 -6.57 12.53
C GLU A 187 -5.64 -6.72 13.33
N GLU A 188 -4.63 -5.96 12.98
CA GLU A 188 -3.32 -6.04 13.61
C GLU A 188 -2.80 -4.64 13.90
N GLN A 189 -2.25 -4.48 15.09
CA GLN A 189 -1.49 -3.29 15.48
C GLN A 189 -0.12 -3.74 15.97
N TRP A 190 0.91 -3.04 15.53
CA TRP A 190 2.29 -3.36 15.80
C TRP A 190 3.01 -2.16 16.40
N ARG A 191 3.93 -2.42 17.30
CA ARG A 191 4.80 -1.44 17.91
C ARG A 191 6.25 -1.77 17.62
N SER A 192 7.01 -0.76 17.25
CA SER A 192 8.45 -0.85 17.04
C SER A 192 9.15 -0.16 18.20
N TYR A 193 9.99 -0.89 18.88
CA TYR A 193 10.76 -0.43 20.03
C TYR A 193 12.24 -0.43 19.68
N GLU A 194 13.00 0.55 20.18
CA GLU A 194 14.43 0.68 19.96
C GLU A 194 15.15 0.91 21.29
N ARG A 195 16.31 0.27 21.41
CA ARG A 195 17.26 0.50 22.51
C ARG A 195 18.64 0.79 21.93
N GLU A 196 19.30 1.84 22.43
CA GLU A 196 20.70 2.19 22.12
C GLU A 196 21.70 1.22 22.71
#